data_f0a4110f4ba35bb046bbf945184e8f98
#
_entry.id   f0a4110f4ba35bb046bbf945184e8f98
#
_cell.length_a   1.000
_cell.length_b   1.000
_cell.length_c   1.000
_cell.angle_alpha   90.00
_cell.angle_beta   90.00
_cell.angle_gamma   90.00
#
_symmetry.space_group_name_H-M   'P 1'
#
loop_
_entity.id
_entity.type
_entity.pdbx_description
1 polymer ?
#
loop_
_entity_poly.entity_id
_entity_poly.type
_entity_poly.pdbx_seq_one_letter_code
_entity_poly.pdbx_strand_id
1 'polypeptide(L)'
;MPHLPPFSLVLGLDARTLGQLAVTLPTWRRHKPSLFRRPVVAFHDRGLARANVAALLAPACPDLVLVPWPPAPVEFAADPDWHRGSAQRTKMLSGFVHVAAQAVETQYWLKLDVDVVATGRGDWADPAWFDDAPAIVGHRWGYTKPANQMLRLDQWVLDNHDKLHDLWRRPSLGLAPAPGSRALPHARIISWCGFFRTDMTRAAAQAAAATCGPCRMPVPSQDGFLWYYATRMGERVVRANMKSLGWGHWNTENNIRAAAERAMT
;
A
#
# COMPACT_ATOMS: atom_id res chain seq x y z
N MET A 1 -18.85 -14.01 16.85
CA MET A 1 -18.62 -13.62 15.44
C MET A 1 -17.13 -13.41 15.29
N PRO A 2 -16.51 -13.87 14.22
CA PRO A 2 -15.12 -13.55 13.97
C PRO A 2 -14.97 -12.04 13.85
N HIS A 3 -14.03 -11.48 14.60
CA HIS A 3 -13.75 -10.06 14.61
C HIS A 3 -12.60 -9.75 13.67
N LEU A 4 -12.69 -8.63 12.97
CA LEU A 4 -11.56 -8.11 12.21
C LEU A 4 -10.38 -7.82 13.15
N PRO A 5 -9.15 -8.14 12.73
CA PRO A 5 -7.98 -7.79 13.54
C PRO A 5 -7.88 -6.27 13.72
N PRO A 6 -7.20 -5.78 14.76
CA PRO A 6 -6.90 -4.36 14.92
C PRO A 6 -6.11 -3.82 13.73
N PHE A 7 -6.54 -2.67 13.19
CA PHE A 7 -5.82 -2.02 12.09
C PHE A 7 -6.00 -0.51 12.11
N SER A 8 -5.09 0.18 11.47
CA SER A 8 -5.11 1.62 11.21
C SER A 8 -5.32 1.91 9.73
N LEU A 9 -6.08 2.96 9.41
CA LEU A 9 -6.15 3.48 8.05
C LEU A 9 -4.93 4.37 7.78
N VAL A 10 -4.23 4.17 6.67
CA VAL A 10 -3.10 5.00 6.26
C VAL A 10 -3.43 5.70 4.93
N LEU A 11 -3.35 7.02 4.93
CA LEU A 11 -3.65 7.89 3.80
C LEU A 11 -2.42 8.73 3.42
N GLY A 12 -2.14 8.85 2.12
CA GLY A 12 -1.10 9.73 1.60
C GLY A 12 -1.73 10.89 0.83
N LEU A 13 -1.40 12.13 1.21
CA LEU A 13 -2.07 13.34 0.75
C LEU A 13 -1.10 14.37 0.17
N ASP A 14 -1.39 14.82 -1.04
CA ASP A 14 -0.88 16.03 -1.66
C ASP A 14 -2.04 16.98 -1.99
N ALA A 15 -1.79 18.12 -2.60
CA ALA A 15 -2.85 19.09 -2.93
C ALA A 15 -3.93 18.50 -3.84
N ARG A 16 -3.56 17.67 -4.81
CA ARG A 16 -4.48 17.00 -5.73
C ARG A 16 -5.29 15.92 -5.01
N THR A 17 -4.64 15.07 -4.28
CA THR A 17 -5.27 13.94 -3.58
C THR A 17 -6.15 14.41 -2.42
N LEU A 18 -5.88 15.57 -1.81
CA LEU A 18 -6.77 16.19 -0.84
C LEU A 18 -8.12 16.58 -1.48
N GLY A 19 -8.08 17.15 -2.69
CA GLY A 19 -9.29 17.46 -3.44
C GLY A 19 -10.11 16.22 -3.80
N GLN A 20 -9.46 15.13 -4.18
CA GLN A 20 -10.12 13.84 -4.44
C GLN A 20 -10.74 13.27 -3.17
N LEU A 21 -10.02 13.31 -2.05
CA LEU A 21 -10.52 12.85 -0.76
C LEU A 21 -11.76 13.64 -0.33
N ALA A 22 -11.81 14.94 -0.56
CA ALA A 22 -12.99 15.74 -0.26
C ALA A 22 -14.26 15.26 -0.99
N VAL A 23 -14.10 14.67 -2.17
CA VAL A 23 -15.20 14.09 -2.95
C VAL A 23 -15.57 12.67 -2.46
N THR A 24 -14.59 11.85 -2.12
CA THR A 24 -14.81 10.44 -1.79
C THR A 24 -15.16 10.19 -0.33
N LEU A 25 -14.62 11.00 0.59
CA LEU A 25 -14.82 10.86 2.04
C LEU A 25 -16.30 10.82 2.47
N PRO A 26 -17.22 11.63 1.91
CA PRO A 26 -18.64 11.50 2.22
C PRO A 26 -19.20 10.11 1.94
N THR A 27 -18.76 9.46 0.85
CA THR A 27 -19.22 8.11 0.49
C THR A 27 -18.69 7.06 1.49
N TRP A 28 -17.46 7.23 1.96
CA TRP A 28 -16.91 6.37 3.01
C TRP A 28 -17.68 6.51 4.32
N ARG A 29 -17.98 7.75 4.72
CA ARG A 29 -18.79 8.03 5.94
C ARG A 29 -20.18 7.40 5.87
N ARG A 30 -20.82 7.47 4.69
CA ARG A 30 -22.16 6.92 4.48
C ARG A 30 -22.16 5.39 4.47
N HIS A 31 -21.24 4.78 3.74
CA HIS A 31 -21.28 3.35 3.44
C HIS A 31 -20.35 2.50 4.31
N LYS A 32 -19.32 3.11 4.91
CA LYS A 32 -18.28 2.43 5.70
C LYS A 32 -18.01 3.16 7.03
N PRO A 33 -19.02 3.51 7.83
CA PRO A 33 -18.85 4.37 9.01
C PRO A 33 -17.91 3.74 10.05
N SER A 34 -17.82 2.42 10.13
CA SER A 34 -16.93 1.72 11.06
C SER A 34 -15.44 1.96 10.77
N LEU A 35 -15.08 2.39 9.56
CA LEU A 35 -13.71 2.73 9.18
C LEU A 35 -13.16 3.89 10.06
N PHE A 36 -14.00 4.84 10.41
CA PHE A 36 -13.63 6.03 11.17
C PHE A 36 -13.58 5.81 12.69
N ARG A 37 -13.90 4.62 13.15
CA ARG A 37 -13.68 4.19 14.54
C ARG A 37 -12.28 3.58 14.75
N ARG A 38 -11.44 3.61 13.70
CA ARG A 38 -10.09 3.08 13.70
C ARG A 38 -9.09 4.22 13.72
N PRO A 39 -7.87 4.02 14.23
CA PRO A 39 -6.82 5.02 14.11
C PRO A 39 -6.56 5.37 12.64
N VAL A 40 -6.42 6.65 12.35
CA VAL A 40 -6.11 7.15 11.01
C VAL A 40 -4.77 7.85 11.03
N VAL A 41 -3.83 7.36 10.23
CA VAL A 41 -2.54 8.00 10.00
C VAL A 41 -2.58 8.65 8.62
N ALA A 42 -2.56 9.97 8.57
CA ALA A 42 -2.51 10.70 7.31
C ALA A 42 -1.15 11.40 7.19
N PHE A 43 -0.36 11.01 6.19
CA PHE A 43 0.86 11.73 5.86
C PHE A 43 0.61 12.66 4.67
N HIS A 44 1.17 13.85 4.75
CA HIS A 44 0.87 14.92 3.80
C HIS A 44 2.13 15.58 3.29
N ASP A 45 2.07 16.05 2.03
CA ASP A 45 3.14 16.83 1.42
C ASP A 45 3.44 18.08 2.28
N ARG A 46 4.70 18.46 2.33
CA ARG A 46 5.18 19.64 3.08
C ARG A 46 4.59 20.94 2.57
N GLY A 47 4.26 21.02 1.27
CA GLY A 47 3.56 22.14 0.66
C GLY A 47 2.07 22.23 1.01
N LEU A 48 1.50 21.19 1.61
CA LEU A 48 0.09 21.15 1.99
C LEU A 48 -0.06 21.60 3.45
N ALA A 49 -0.87 22.65 3.67
CA ALA A 49 -1.10 23.13 5.02
C ALA A 49 -1.75 22.04 5.89
N ARG A 50 -1.12 21.71 7.01
CA ARG A 50 -1.60 20.73 7.99
C ARG A 50 -3.03 21.03 8.43
N ALA A 51 -3.38 22.32 8.55
CA ALA A 51 -4.71 22.77 8.92
C ALA A 51 -5.80 22.32 7.92
N ASN A 52 -5.50 22.31 6.62
CA ASN A 52 -6.45 21.89 5.58
C ASN A 52 -6.73 20.39 5.67
N VAL A 53 -5.70 19.58 5.94
CA VAL A 53 -5.85 18.13 6.14
C VAL A 53 -6.65 17.84 7.41
N ALA A 54 -6.33 18.54 8.50
CA ALA A 54 -7.04 18.43 9.76
C ALA A 54 -8.52 18.83 9.62
N ALA A 55 -8.81 19.95 8.95
CA ALA A 55 -10.17 20.42 8.74
C ALA A 55 -11.05 19.41 7.99
N LEU A 56 -10.47 18.67 7.04
CA LEU A 56 -11.17 17.65 6.27
C LEU A 56 -11.38 16.35 7.07
N LEU A 57 -10.35 15.88 7.77
CA LEU A 57 -10.34 14.55 8.39
C LEU A 57 -10.79 14.53 9.85
N ALA A 58 -10.42 15.53 10.66
CA ALA A 58 -10.71 15.52 12.10
C ALA A 58 -12.19 15.37 12.46
N PRO A 59 -13.16 15.95 11.71
CA PRO A 59 -14.56 15.74 11.99
C PRO A 59 -15.05 14.30 11.84
N ALA A 60 -14.30 13.48 11.11
CA ALA A 60 -14.64 12.08 10.85
C ALA A 60 -13.74 11.09 11.61
N CYS A 61 -12.53 11.50 12.00
CA CYS A 61 -11.48 10.65 12.50
C CYS A 61 -11.00 11.14 13.88
N PRO A 62 -11.62 10.70 14.98
CA PRO A 62 -11.24 11.15 16.33
C PRO A 62 -9.78 10.80 16.67
N ASP A 63 -9.29 9.66 16.22
CA ASP A 63 -7.92 9.19 16.44
C ASP A 63 -7.03 9.49 15.21
N LEU A 64 -7.00 10.77 14.80
CA LEU A 64 -6.21 11.21 13.64
C LEU A 64 -4.80 11.58 14.03
N VAL A 65 -3.83 10.91 13.42
CA VAL A 65 -2.41 11.25 13.48
C VAL A 65 -1.97 11.86 12.15
N LEU A 66 -1.51 13.11 12.20
CA LEU A 66 -0.97 13.81 11.02
C LEU A 66 0.55 13.77 11.02
N VAL A 67 1.12 13.20 9.96
CA VAL A 67 2.56 13.06 9.77
C VAL A 67 2.99 13.87 8.54
N PRO A 68 3.95 14.79 8.65
CA PRO A 68 4.52 15.38 7.44
C PRO A 68 5.20 14.30 6.62
N TRP A 69 5.16 14.40 5.28
CA TRP A 69 5.86 13.46 4.41
C TRP A 69 7.35 13.42 4.79
N PRO A 70 7.89 12.25 5.19
CA PRO A 70 9.26 12.15 5.62
C PRO A 70 10.22 12.59 4.50
N PRO A 71 11.33 13.27 4.81
CA PRO A 71 12.37 13.52 3.84
C PRO A 71 12.97 12.20 3.35
N ALA A 72 13.47 12.19 2.13
CA ALA A 72 14.35 11.09 1.71
C ALA A 72 15.54 11.00 2.67
N PRO A 73 15.99 9.80 3.05
CA PRO A 73 17.19 9.63 3.85
C PRO A 73 18.37 10.38 3.25
N VAL A 74 19.19 11.02 4.10
CA VAL A 74 20.27 11.93 3.66
C VAL A 74 21.27 11.23 2.75
N GLU A 75 21.61 9.99 3.05
CA GLU A 75 22.50 9.13 2.25
C GLU A 75 22.00 8.89 0.81
N PHE A 76 20.70 9.07 0.56
CA PHE A 76 20.09 8.89 -0.76
C PHE A 76 19.83 10.22 -1.46
N ALA A 77 19.69 11.30 -0.71
CA ALA A 77 19.51 12.64 -1.27
C ALA A 77 20.75 13.12 -2.04
N ALA A 78 21.92 12.58 -1.72
CA ALA A 78 23.19 12.89 -2.40
C ALA A 78 23.41 12.10 -3.70
N ASP A 79 22.59 11.07 -4.00
CA ASP A 79 22.70 10.30 -5.25
C ASP A 79 22.11 11.13 -6.42
N PRO A 80 22.94 11.57 -7.40
CA PRO A 80 22.47 12.36 -8.54
C PRO A 80 21.42 11.60 -9.38
N ASP A 81 21.43 10.28 -9.37
CA ASP A 81 20.44 9.44 -10.03
C ASP A 81 19.20 9.19 -9.16
N TRP A 82 19.22 9.58 -7.89
CA TRP A 82 18.08 9.48 -7.01
C TRP A 82 16.85 10.21 -7.59
N HIS A 83 17.06 11.33 -8.24
CA HIS A 83 16.01 12.13 -8.87
C HIS A 83 15.58 11.62 -10.25
N ARG A 84 16.39 10.80 -10.91
CA ARG A 84 16.11 10.24 -12.24
C ARG A 84 15.47 8.86 -12.13
N GLY A 85 14.16 8.78 -12.21
CA GLY A 85 13.41 7.50 -12.10
C GLY A 85 13.18 7.03 -10.66
N SER A 86 13.40 7.89 -9.70
CA SER A 86 13.41 7.62 -8.27
C SER A 86 12.10 7.90 -7.55
N ALA A 87 11.09 8.47 -8.22
CA ALA A 87 9.81 8.77 -7.56
C ALA A 87 9.22 7.56 -6.81
N GLN A 88 9.43 6.35 -7.33
CA GLN A 88 8.97 5.13 -6.67
C GLN A 88 9.89 4.69 -5.53
N ARG A 89 11.21 4.86 -5.64
CA ARG A 89 12.16 4.62 -4.54
C ARG A 89 11.91 5.60 -3.39
N THR A 90 11.75 6.87 -3.69
CA THR A 90 11.38 7.88 -2.71
C THR A 90 10.07 7.53 -2.01
N LYS A 91 9.05 7.13 -2.78
CA LYS A 91 7.76 6.70 -2.20
C LYS A 91 7.88 5.47 -1.31
N MET A 92 8.79 4.56 -1.58
CA MET A 92 9.05 3.40 -0.70
C MET A 92 9.73 3.80 0.59
N LEU A 93 10.80 4.60 0.48
CA LEU A 93 11.62 4.99 1.63
C LEU A 93 11.01 6.11 2.46
N SER A 94 10.08 6.87 1.92
CA SER A 94 9.44 7.99 2.62
C SER A 94 7.91 8.04 2.46
N GLY A 95 7.31 7.05 1.81
CA GLY A 95 5.87 6.97 1.58
C GLY A 95 5.15 6.00 2.52
N PHE A 96 4.12 5.33 1.99
CA PHE A 96 3.23 4.44 2.77
C PHE A 96 3.97 3.39 3.59
N VAL A 97 4.97 2.72 3.02
CA VAL A 97 5.72 1.66 3.72
C VAL A 97 6.47 2.23 4.91
N HIS A 98 7.18 3.33 4.71
CA HIS A 98 7.97 3.96 5.77
C HIS A 98 7.07 4.54 6.87
N VAL A 99 6.03 5.30 6.49
CA VAL A 99 5.08 5.88 7.45
C VAL A 99 4.34 4.79 8.23
N ALA A 100 3.86 3.75 7.55
CA ALA A 100 3.20 2.66 8.22
C ALA A 100 4.12 1.91 9.18
N ALA A 101 5.38 1.66 8.78
CA ALA A 101 6.35 1.00 9.63
C ALA A 101 6.64 1.77 10.93
N GLN A 102 6.62 3.10 10.88
CA GLN A 102 6.93 3.97 12.01
C GLN A 102 5.73 4.39 12.84
N ALA A 103 4.59 4.69 12.20
CA ALA A 103 3.45 5.35 12.83
C ALA A 103 2.27 4.43 13.13
N VAL A 104 2.27 3.19 12.62
CA VAL A 104 1.18 2.23 12.88
C VAL A 104 1.54 1.32 14.05
N GLU A 105 0.67 1.27 15.05
CA GLU A 105 0.82 0.40 16.22
C GLU A 105 -0.10 -0.82 16.19
N THR A 106 -1.13 -0.80 15.34
CA THR A 106 -2.07 -1.91 15.19
C THR A 106 -1.47 -3.08 14.42
N GLN A 107 -2.07 -4.27 14.56
CA GLN A 107 -1.60 -5.51 13.92
C GLN A 107 -1.50 -5.39 12.40
N TYR A 108 -2.48 -4.70 11.79
CA TYR A 108 -2.54 -4.42 10.36
C TYR A 108 -2.65 -2.92 10.10
N TRP A 109 -2.37 -2.53 8.88
CA TRP A 109 -2.78 -1.25 8.35
C TRP A 109 -3.46 -1.42 7.00
N LEU A 110 -4.43 -0.57 6.75
CA LEU A 110 -5.16 -0.48 5.50
C LEU A 110 -4.62 0.67 4.68
N LYS A 111 -4.05 0.38 3.52
CA LYS A 111 -3.85 1.38 2.47
C LYS A 111 -5.15 1.52 1.70
N LEU A 112 -5.64 2.74 1.61
CA LEU A 112 -6.78 3.08 0.78
C LEU A 112 -6.43 4.31 -0.06
N ASP A 113 -6.51 4.19 -1.37
CA ASP A 113 -6.28 5.33 -2.25
C ASP A 113 -7.47 6.28 -2.17
N VAL A 114 -7.20 7.58 -2.21
CA VAL A 114 -8.22 8.61 -1.98
C VAL A 114 -9.23 8.77 -3.13
N ASP A 115 -8.96 8.18 -4.28
CA ASP A 115 -9.85 8.12 -5.45
C ASP A 115 -10.76 6.88 -5.45
N VAL A 116 -10.81 6.17 -4.33
CA VAL A 116 -11.72 5.05 -4.11
C VAL A 116 -13.06 5.56 -3.60
N VAL A 117 -14.16 5.16 -4.22
CA VAL A 117 -15.53 5.47 -3.80
C VAL A 117 -16.15 4.26 -3.15
N ALA A 118 -16.81 4.44 -2.01
CA ALA A 118 -17.64 3.40 -1.40
C ALA A 118 -19.04 3.47 -2.00
N THR A 119 -19.50 2.37 -2.61
CA THR A 119 -20.78 2.30 -3.34
C THR A 119 -21.79 1.35 -2.71
N GLY A 120 -21.39 0.59 -1.70
CA GLY A 120 -22.24 -0.41 -1.06
C GLY A 120 -22.12 -0.39 0.45
N ARG A 121 -23.23 -0.72 1.12
CA ARG A 121 -23.30 -0.93 2.55
C ARG A 121 -22.70 -2.28 2.93
N GLY A 122 -22.31 -2.42 4.16
CA GLY A 122 -21.74 -3.64 4.73
C GLY A 122 -20.33 -3.43 5.24
N ASP A 123 -19.75 -4.48 5.78
CA ASP A 123 -18.39 -4.44 6.23
C ASP A 123 -17.43 -4.25 5.04
N TRP A 124 -16.31 -3.63 5.32
CA TRP A 124 -15.29 -3.26 4.35
C TRP A 124 -14.17 -4.30 4.25
N ALA A 125 -14.23 -5.36 5.07
CA ALA A 125 -13.41 -6.56 4.97
C ALA A 125 -14.20 -7.78 5.50
N ASP A 126 -13.87 -8.96 4.99
CA ASP A 126 -14.34 -10.23 5.50
C ASP A 126 -13.35 -10.75 6.54
N PRO A 127 -13.77 -11.03 7.79
CA PRO A 127 -12.89 -11.59 8.82
C PRO A 127 -12.15 -12.86 8.39
N ALA A 128 -12.77 -13.71 7.57
CA ALA A 128 -12.15 -14.94 7.07
C ALA A 128 -10.89 -14.70 6.21
N TRP A 129 -10.72 -13.51 5.66
CA TRP A 129 -9.49 -13.17 4.94
C TRP A 129 -8.26 -13.12 5.84
N PHE A 130 -8.45 -12.92 7.14
CA PHE A 130 -7.38 -12.78 8.13
C PHE A 130 -7.07 -14.08 8.88
N ASP A 131 -7.71 -15.19 8.52
CA ASP A 131 -7.37 -16.49 9.06
C ASP A 131 -5.88 -16.79 8.82
N ASP A 132 -5.22 -17.39 9.80
CA ASP A 132 -3.77 -17.65 9.82
C ASP A 132 -2.89 -16.40 9.61
N ALA A 133 -3.37 -15.24 10.00
CA ALA A 133 -2.65 -13.95 10.03
C ALA A 133 -1.81 -13.67 8.77
N PRO A 134 -2.43 -13.56 7.58
CA PRO A 134 -1.69 -13.33 6.34
C PRO A 134 -0.88 -12.03 6.41
N ALA A 135 0.24 -11.99 5.71
CA ALA A 135 1.05 -10.78 5.62
C ALA A 135 0.36 -9.68 4.79
N ILE A 136 -0.41 -10.07 3.79
CA ILE A 136 -1.14 -9.16 2.90
C ILE A 136 -2.52 -9.72 2.58
N VAL A 137 -3.53 -8.83 2.64
CA VAL A 137 -4.87 -9.07 2.08
C VAL A 137 -5.17 -7.96 1.11
N GLY A 138 -5.34 -8.27 -0.17
CA GLY A 138 -5.54 -7.21 -1.16
C GLY A 138 -6.38 -7.64 -2.35
N HIS A 139 -6.86 -6.66 -3.10
CA HIS A 139 -7.68 -6.92 -4.27
C HIS A 139 -6.90 -7.68 -5.35
N ARG A 140 -7.52 -8.71 -5.92
CA ARG A 140 -6.95 -9.50 -6.99
C ARG A 140 -6.73 -8.65 -8.25
N TRP A 141 -5.50 -8.58 -8.75
CA TRP A 141 -5.23 -8.09 -10.11
C TRP A 141 -5.27 -9.27 -11.10
N GLY A 142 -5.92 -9.02 -12.25
CA GLY A 142 -5.77 -9.88 -13.42
C GLY A 142 -4.58 -9.44 -14.28
N TYR A 143 -3.63 -10.34 -14.49
CA TYR A 143 -2.66 -10.46 -15.60
C TYR A 143 -1.59 -9.40 -15.92
N THR A 144 -0.43 -9.84 -16.22
CA THR A 144 0.47 -10.00 -17.34
C THR A 144 1.82 -9.27 -17.33
N LYS A 145 2.05 -8.18 -16.62
CA LYS A 145 3.37 -7.55 -16.56
C LYS A 145 4.24 -7.97 -15.36
N PRO A 146 3.73 -8.64 -14.32
CA PRO A 146 4.49 -8.96 -13.11
C PRO A 146 5.59 -9.99 -13.30
N ALA A 147 5.46 -10.95 -14.22
CA ALA A 147 6.46 -12.01 -14.37
C ALA A 147 7.86 -11.47 -14.71
N ASN A 148 7.94 -10.58 -15.68
CA ASN A 148 9.22 -9.98 -16.07
C ASN A 148 9.80 -9.06 -14.98
N GLN A 149 8.93 -8.39 -14.21
CA GLN A 149 9.37 -7.56 -13.09
C GLN A 149 9.87 -8.42 -11.93
N MET A 150 9.19 -9.53 -11.63
CA MET A 150 9.60 -10.49 -10.60
C MET A 150 10.95 -11.10 -10.94
N LEU A 151 11.12 -11.57 -12.18
CA LEU A 151 12.38 -12.14 -12.65
C LEU A 151 13.53 -11.13 -12.55
N ARG A 152 13.28 -9.87 -12.86
CA ARG A 152 14.28 -8.80 -12.72
C ARG A 152 14.63 -8.55 -11.26
N LEU A 153 13.63 -8.57 -10.36
CA LEU A 153 13.87 -8.42 -8.93
C LEU A 153 14.62 -9.64 -8.37
N ASP A 154 14.26 -10.85 -8.79
CA ASP A 154 14.94 -12.06 -8.39
C ASP A 154 16.40 -12.06 -8.84
N GLN A 155 16.64 -11.73 -10.10
CA GLN A 155 17.99 -11.62 -10.62
C GLN A 155 18.78 -10.56 -9.86
N TRP A 156 18.18 -9.41 -9.61
CA TRP A 156 18.81 -8.34 -8.85
C TRP A 156 19.14 -8.77 -7.40
N VAL A 157 18.24 -9.48 -6.71
CA VAL A 157 18.50 -10.02 -5.37
C VAL A 157 19.63 -11.05 -5.41
N LEU A 158 19.67 -11.92 -6.43
CA LEU A 158 20.76 -12.90 -6.60
C LEU A 158 22.10 -12.22 -6.83
N ASP A 159 22.14 -11.21 -7.71
CA ASP A 159 23.37 -10.48 -8.06
C ASP A 159 23.95 -9.67 -6.88
N ASN A 160 23.10 -9.34 -5.91
CA ASN A 160 23.48 -8.55 -4.74
C ASN A 160 23.36 -9.34 -3.42
N HIS A 161 23.16 -10.66 -3.47
CA HIS A 161 22.87 -11.46 -2.31
C HIS A 161 23.90 -11.30 -1.17
N ASP A 162 25.17 -11.26 -1.52
CA ASP A 162 26.26 -11.11 -0.53
C ASP A 162 26.24 -9.76 0.20
N LYS A 163 25.58 -8.74 -0.41
CA LYS A 163 25.40 -7.40 0.19
C LYS A 163 24.11 -7.26 0.97
N LEU A 164 23.14 -8.16 0.74
CA LEU A 164 21.80 -8.07 1.33
C LEU A 164 21.66 -8.85 2.62
N HIS A 165 22.64 -9.71 2.92
CA HIS A 165 22.69 -10.57 4.12
C HIS A 165 21.35 -11.30 4.41
N ASP A 166 21.05 -11.50 5.68
CA ASP A 166 19.87 -12.24 6.14
C ASP A 166 18.54 -11.49 5.97
N LEU A 167 18.55 -10.28 5.42
CA LEU A 167 17.34 -9.48 5.18
C LEU A 167 16.45 -10.07 4.08
N TRP A 168 17.04 -10.86 3.20
CA TRP A 168 16.33 -11.51 2.10
C TRP A 168 16.62 -12.99 2.06
N ARG A 169 15.58 -13.80 1.99
CA ARG A 169 15.76 -15.21 1.63
C ARG A 169 16.20 -15.28 0.16
N ARG A 170 17.22 -16.08 -0.09
CA ARG A 170 17.69 -16.34 -1.44
C ARG A 170 16.52 -16.83 -2.29
N PRO A 171 16.19 -16.16 -3.41
CA PRO A 171 15.11 -16.62 -4.26
C PRO A 171 15.39 -18.03 -4.77
N SER A 172 14.42 -18.94 -4.61
CA SER A 172 14.48 -20.21 -5.30
C SER A 172 14.08 -19.96 -6.76
N LEU A 173 14.95 -20.26 -7.68
CA LEU A 173 14.71 -20.11 -9.13
C LEU A 173 13.51 -20.92 -9.65
N GLY A 174 13.03 -21.89 -8.85
CA GLY A 174 11.85 -22.70 -9.18
C GLY A 174 10.50 -22.00 -9.11
N LEU A 175 10.45 -20.72 -8.73
CA LEU A 175 9.22 -19.93 -8.72
C LEU A 175 8.96 -19.13 -10.00
N ALA A 176 9.90 -19.14 -10.94
CA ALA A 176 9.63 -18.64 -12.27
C ALA A 176 8.64 -19.58 -12.98
N PRO A 177 7.54 -19.06 -13.55
CA PRO A 177 6.66 -19.90 -14.37
C PRO A 177 7.49 -20.52 -15.50
N ALA A 178 7.23 -21.78 -15.79
CA ALA A 178 7.85 -22.43 -16.96
C ALA A 178 7.60 -21.58 -18.22
N PRO A 179 8.56 -21.47 -19.14
CA PRO A 179 8.37 -20.75 -20.38
C PRO A 179 7.07 -21.22 -21.07
N GLY A 180 6.17 -20.28 -21.40
CA GLY A 180 4.85 -20.57 -21.99
C GLY A 180 3.72 -20.85 -21.00
N SER A 181 3.97 -20.97 -19.70
CA SER A 181 2.93 -21.13 -18.69
C SER A 181 2.12 -19.84 -18.51
N ARG A 182 0.79 -19.92 -18.72
CA ARG A 182 -0.16 -18.84 -18.39
C ARG A 182 -0.47 -18.74 -16.89
N ALA A 183 -0.14 -19.75 -16.14
CA ALA A 183 -0.38 -19.81 -14.70
C ALA A 183 0.78 -19.12 -13.97
N LEU A 184 0.66 -17.83 -13.75
CA LEU A 184 1.51 -17.13 -12.79
C LEU A 184 1.02 -17.50 -11.39
N PRO A 185 1.81 -18.21 -10.57
CA PRO A 185 1.43 -18.52 -9.20
C PRO A 185 1.24 -17.25 -8.36
N HIS A 186 1.60 -16.10 -8.90
CA HIS A 186 1.70 -14.83 -8.20
C HIS A 186 0.95 -13.71 -8.95
N ALA A 187 -0.38 -13.77 -9.03
CA ALA A 187 -1.14 -12.61 -9.45
C ALA A 187 -0.93 -11.50 -8.41
N ARG A 188 -0.41 -10.37 -8.88
CA ARG A 188 -0.16 -9.15 -8.09
C ARG A 188 -1.44 -8.69 -7.39
N ILE A 189 -1.28 -8.12 -6.22
CA ILE A 189 -2.35 -7.40 -5.53
C ILE A 189 -2.39 -5.97 -6.05
N ILE A 190 -3.59 -5.45 -6.32
CA ILE A 190 -3.78 -4.04 -6.67
C ILE A 190 -3.60 -3.17 -5.44
N SER A 191 -2.98 -2.04 -5.67
CA SER A 191 -2.52 -1.09 -4.69
C SER A 191 -3.56 -0.13 -4.13
N TRP A 192 -4.75 -0.02 -4.72
CA TRP A 192 -5.70 0.99 -4.30
C TRP A 192 -6.43 0.68 -2.98
N CYS A 193 -6.47 -0.61 -2.59
CA CYS A 193 -7.03 -1.06 -1.33
C CYS A 193 -6.33 -2.36 -0.90
N GLY A 194 -5.70 -2.37 0.26
CA GLY A 194 -5.04 -3.56 0.77
C GLY A 194 -4.65 -3.43 2.23
N PHE A 195 -4.74 -4.55 2.94
CA PHE A 195 -4.26 -4.70 4.31
C PHE A 195 -2.87 -5.31 4.29
N PHE A 196 -2.02 -4.75 5.12
CA PHE A 196 -0.64 -5.19 5.27
C PHE A 196 -0.37 -5.41 6.76
N ARG A 197 0.24 -6.53 7.10
CA ARG A 197 0.63 -6.81 8.48
C ARG A 197 1.79 -5.91 8.88
N THR A 198 1.69 -5.29 10.03
CA THR A 198 2.60 -4.20 10.45
C THR A 198 4.02 -4.69 10.70
N ASP A 199 4.20 -5.86 11.30
CA ASP A 199 5.53 -6.47 11.52
C ASP A 199 6.25 -6.78 10.20
N MET A 200 5.53 -7.38 9.23
CA MET A 200 6.05 -7.63 7.89
C MET A 200 6.42 -6.30 7.19
N THR A 201 5.60 -5.26 7.35
CA THR A 201 5.88 -3.94 6.78
C THR A 201 7.15 -3.32 7.38
N ARG A 202 7.37 -3.48 8.68
CA ARG A 202 8.60 -3.03 9.35
C ARG A 202 9.83 -3.77 8.83
N ALA A 203 9.77 -5.08 8.71
CA ALA A 203 10.84 -5.88 8.12
C ALA A 203 11.12 -5.49 6.66
N ALA A 204 10.06 -5.29 5.86
CA ALA A 204 10.19 -4.82 4.48
C ALA A 204 10.79 -3.41 4.39
N ALA A 205 10.44 -2.49 5.30
CA ALA A 205 11.02 -1.15 5.34
C ALA A 205 12.53 -1.19 5.66
N GLN A 206 12.95 -2.05 6.58
CA GLN A 206 14.37 -2.27 6.87
C GLN A 206 15.11 -2.83 5.66
N ALA A 207 14.54 -3.86 5.01
CA ALA A 207 15.10 -4.41 3.78
C ALA A 207 15.17 -3.35 2.66
N ALA A 208 14.14 -2.51 2.51
CA ALA A 208 14.14 -1.41 1.54
C ALA A 208 15.25 -0.40 1.82
N ALA A 209 15.43 0.02 3.08
CA ALA A 209 16.48 0.95 3.46
C ALA A 209 17.88 0.41 3.15
N ALA A 210 18.11 -0.88 3.44
CA ALA A 210 19.39 -1.53 3.15
C ALA A 210 19.67 -1.72 1.65
N THR A 211 18.64 -1.87 0.82
CA THR A 211 18.78 -2.29 -0.59
C THR A 211 18.55 -1.16 -1.58
N CYS A 212 17.58 -0.28 -1.34
CA CYS A 212 17.17 0.74 -2.31
C CYS A 212 18.15 1.91 -2.41
N GLY A 213 18.91 2.17 -1.36
CA GLY A 213 19.96 3.18 -1.35
C GLY A 213 21.22 2.69 -2.04
N PRO A 214 22.01 1.85 -1.35
CA PRO A 214 23.34 1.49 -1.83
C PRO A 214 23.31 0.61 -3.10
N CYS A 215 22.25 -0.16 -3.31
CA CYS A 215 22.20 -1.16 -4.36
C CYS A 215 21.24 -0.83 -5.51
N ARG A 216 20.53 0.28 -5.48
CA ARG A 216 19.62 0.75 -6.56
C ARG A 216 18.61 -0.29 -7.04
N MET A 217 17.91 -0.94 -6.12
CA MET A 217 16.91 -1.95 -6.44
C MET A 217 15.87 -1.45 -7.48
N PRO A 218 15.59 -2.22 -8.54
CA PRO A 218 14.60 -1.87 -9.55
C PRO A 218 13.17 -2.10 -9.04
N VAL A 219 12.61 -1.13 -8.31
CA VAL A 219 11.31 -1.29 -7.67
C VAL A 219 10.16 -0.84 -8.58
N PRO A 220 9.14 -1.68 -8.80
CA PRO A 220 8.00 -1.34 -9.66
C PRO A 220 7.01 -0.38 -8.99
N SER A 221 6.78 -0.51 -7.69
CA SER A 221 5.90 0.32 -6.85
C SER A 221 6.04 -0.11 -5.40
N GLN A 222 5.60 0.74 -4.45
CA GLN A 222 5.68 0.39 -3.02
C GLN A 222 4.86 -0.87 -2.66
N ASP A 223 3.67 -1.03 -3.24
CA ASP A 223 2.84 -2.23 -3.03
C ASP A 223 3.39 -3.44 -3.76
N GLY A 224 3.97 -3.24 -4.94
CA GLY A 224 4.70 -4.27 -5.65
C GLY A 224 5.91 -4.77 -4.87
N PHE A 225 6.58 -3.87 -4.16
CA PHE A 225 7.69 -4.22 -3.28
C PHE A 225 7.21 -5.02 -2.06
N LEU A 226 6.18 -4.56 -1.34
CA LEU A 226 5.65 -5.30 -0.19
C LEU A 226 5.19 -6.69 -0.56
N TRP A 227 4.49 -6.80 -1.69
CA TRP A 227 4.05 -8.09 -2.20
C TRP A 227 5.23 -9.00 -2.59
N TYR A 228 6.26 -8.45 -3.25
CA TYR A 228 7.47 -9.18 -3.60
C TYR A 228 8.18 -9.66 -2.33
N TYR A 229 8.40 -8.76 -1.37
CA TYR A 229 9.04 -9.08 -0.11
C TYR A 229 8.29 -10.19 0.63
N ALA A 230 6.99 -10.04 0.86
CA ALA A 230 6.16 -11.04 1.54
C ALA A 230 6.25 -12.42 0.85
N THR A 231 6.15 -12.44 -0.48
CA THR A 231 6.23 -13.69 -1.26
C THR A 231 7.60 -14.35 -1.10
N ARG A 232 8.70 -13.57 -1.12
CA ARG A 232 10.05 -14.11 -0.98
C ARG A 232 10.38 -14.59 0.43
N MET A 233 9.75 -13.97 1.42
CA MET A 233 9.86 -14.43 2.81
C MET A 233 8.98 -15.64 3.13
N GLY A 234 8.20 -16.13 2.15
CA GLY A 234 7.30 -17.26 2.33
C GLY A 234 6.05 -16.93 3.13
N GLU A 235 5.70 -15.64 3.18
CA GLU A 235 4.53 -15.15 3.88
C GLU A 235 3.24 -15.42 3.10
N ARG A 236 2.16 -15.66 3.81
CA ARG A 236 0.84 -15.85 3.20
C ARG A 236 0.29 -14.55 2.64
N VAL A 237 -0.21 -14.61 1.41
CA VAL A 237 -0.88 -13.49 0.72
C VAL A 237 -2.28 -13.92 0.31
N VAL A 238 -3.29 -13.19 0.79
CA VAL A 238 -4.70 -13.45 0.50
C VAL A 238 -5.21 -12.50 -0.60
N ARG A 239 -5.86 -13.06 -1.59
CA ARG A 239 -6.47 -12.32 -2.70
C ARG A 239 -7.97 -12.16 -2.45
N ALA A 240 -8.36 -10.96 -2.08
CA ALA A 240 -9.74 -10.62 -1.78
C ALA A 240 -10.44 -9.94 -2.96
N ASN A 241 -11.75 -10.07 -3.03
CA ASN A 241 -12.55 -9.29 -3.98
C ASN A 241 -13.12 -8.05 -3.30
N MET A 242 -12.34 -6.98 -3.20
CA MET A 242 -12.76 -5.74 -2.56
C MET A 242 -13.99 -5.10 -3.23
N LYS A 243 -14.18 -5.33 -4.52
CA LYS A 243 -15.37 -4.82 -5.25
C LYS A 243 -16.68 -5.44 -4.76
N SER A 244 -16.66 -6.69 -4.30
CA SER A 244 -17.84 -7.34 -3.75
C SER A 244 -18.33 -6.68 -2.44
N LEU A 245 -17.47 -5.91 -1.80
CA LEU A 245 -17.78 -5.14 -0.59
C LEU A 245 -18.19 -3.69 -0.89
N GLY A 246 -18.43 -3.36 -2.15
CA GLY A 246 -18.86 -2.03 -2.56
C GLY A 246 -17.73 -0.99 -2.57
N TRP A 247 -16.49 -1.41 -2.83
CA TRP A 247 -15.40 -0.52 -3.13
C TRP A 247 -15.18 -0.41 -4.65
N GLY A 248 -15.07 0.80 -5.15
CA GLY A 248 -14.75 1.07 -6.55
C GLY A 248 -13.63 2.09 -6.69
N HIS A 249 -12.76 1.89 -7.68
CA HIS A 249 -11.63 2.75 -7.97
C HIS A 249 -11.80 3.41 -9.35
N TRP A 250 -11.59 4.71 -9.42
CA TRP A 250 -11.73 5.51 -10.66
C TRP A 250 -10.50 6.39 -10.85
N ASN A 251 -9.99 6.44 -12.08
CA ASN A 251 -8.72 7.08 -12.39
C ASN A 251 -8.83 8.56 -12.82
N THR A 252 -10.03 9.06 -13.06
CA THR A 252 -10.24 10.45 -13.50
C THR A 252 -11.17 11.19 -12.56
N GLU A 253 -10.93 12.49 -12.39
CA GLU A 253 -11.72 13.32 -11.46
C GLU A 253 -13.22 13.30 -11.80
N ASN A 254 -13.57 13.39 -13.08
CA ASN A 254 -14.97 13.35 -13.53
C ASN A 254 -15.65 12.03 -13.17
N ASN A 255 -14.92 10.90 -13.34
CA ASN A 255 -15.45 9.59 -13.00
C ASN A 255 -15.58 9.40 -11.48
N ILE A 256 -14.65 9.95 -10.69
CA ILE A 256 -14.72 9.95 -9.23
C ILE A 256 -15.95 10.72 -8.77
N ARG A 257 -16.16 11.95 -9.27
CA ARG A 257 -17.33 12.79 -8.94
C ARG A 257 -18.65 12.10 -9.31
N ALA A 258 -18.77 11.62 -10.54
CA ALA A 258 -19.98 10.92 -11.00
C ALA A 258 -20.26 9.65 -10.21
N ALA A 259 -19.22 8.90 -9.80
CA ALA A 259 -19.38 7.72 -8.97
C ALA A 259 -19.78 8.09 -7.53
N ALA A 260 -19.20 9.14 -6.97
CA ALA A 260 -19.52 9.63 -5.64
C ALA A 260 -20.96 10.15 -5.57
N GLU A 261 -21.41 10.91 -6.55
CA GLU A 261 -22.80 11.39 -6.67
C GLU A 261 -23.77 10.21 -6.68
N ARG A 262 -23.55 9.21 -7.53
CA ARG A 262 -24.39 7.98 -7.55
C ARG A 262 -24.38 7.22 -6.24
N ALA A 263 -23.28 7.21 -5.53
CA ALA A 263 -23.17 6.54 -4.24
C ALA A 263 -23.89 7.31 -3.11
N MET A 264 -24.13 8.59 -3.29
CA MET A 264 -24.81 9.44 -2.31
C MET A 264 -26.32 9.53 -2.52
N THR A 265 -26.83 9.15 -3.69
CA THR A 265 -28.28 8.95 -3.94
C THR A 265 -28.74 7.59 -3.43
#